data_36145b3b7976604828f1b7aae2b01e41
#
_entry.id   36145b3b7976604828f1b7aae2b01e41
#
_cell.length_a   1.000
_cell.length_b   1.000
_cell.length_c   1.000
_cell.angle_alpha   90.00
_cell.angle_beta   90.00
_cell.angle_gamma   90.00
#
_symmetry.space_group_name_H-M   'P 1'
#
loop_
_entity.id
_entity.type
_entity.pdbx_description
1 polymer ?
#
loop_
_entity_poly.entity_id
_entity_poly.type
_entity_poly.pdbx_seq_one_letter_code
_entity_poly.pdbx_strand_id
1 'polypeptide(L)'
;MKFSPIFTIRGEYNASADMDASDIIGSITNCIATNVGKLTPQLIRTDSRGMMIRDDYLAKLLSLRWSPELSVYDALYKMAAQLVRKSNAFAMIFYNDDFSKVKSIVPITTRGFRVWEDEETGAMLFRFTWDY
;
A
#
# COMPACT_ATOMS: atom_id res chain seq x y z
N MET A 1 -16.05 3.96 -24.03
CA MET A 1 -14.87 3.71 -23.19
C MET A 1 -14.30 2.35 -23.52
N LYS A 2 -13.12 2.29 -24.07
CA LYS A 2 -12.47 1.04 -24.46
C LYS A 2 -11.20 0.89 -23.60
N PHE A 3 -11.20 -0.10 -22.70
CA PHE A 3 -10.07 -0.34 -21.84
C PHE A 3 -9.21 -1.48 -22.38
N SER A 4 -7.92 -1.23 -22.55
CA SER A 4 -6.93 -2.23 -22.92
C SER A 4 -6.16 -2.70 -21.69
N PRO A 5 -5.92 -4.01 -21.50
CA PRO A 5 -5.13 -4.51 -20.39
C PRO A 5 -3.66 -4.16 -20.59
N ILE A 6 -3.08 -3.35 -19.70
CA ILE A 6 -1.64 -3.03 -19.72
C ILE A 6 -0.87 -4.15 -19.02
N PHE A 7 -1.42 -4.69 -17.92
CA PHE A 7 -0.67 -5.57 -17.06
C PHE A 7 -1.59 -6.47 -16.22
N THR A 8 -1.28 -7.77 -16.21
CA THR A 8 -1.97 -8.74 -15.35
C THR A 8 -0.93 -9.46 -14.51
N ILE A 9 -0.95 -9.26 -13.20
CA ILE A 9 -0.26 -10.16 -12.26
C ILE A 9 -1.27 -11.19 -11.77
N ARG A 10 -1.08 -12.43 -12.19
CA ARG A 10 -1.65 -13.60 -11.53
C ARG A 10 -0.61 -14.11 -10.53
N GLY A 11 -0.82 -13.85 -9.27
CA GLY A 11 -0.10 -14.54 -8.22
C GLY A 11 -0.73 -15.92 -8.05
N GLU A 12 -0.33 -16.92 -8.83
CA GLU A 12 -0.49 -18.30 -8.43
C GLU A 12 0.55 -18.59 -7.35
N TYR A 13 0.13 -18.59 -6.10
CA TYR A 13 0.93 -19.10 -5.02
C TYR A 13 0.89 -20.63 -5.08
N ASN A 14 1.86 -21.23 -5.74
CA ASN A 14 2.09 -22.66 -5.63
C ASN A 14 2.68 -22.95 -4.24
N ALA A 15 1.84 -23.48 -3.36
CA ALA A 15 2.21 -23.88 -1.99
C ALA A 15 3.24 -25.04 -1.94
N SER A 16 3.72 -25.53 -3.07
CA SER A 16 4.66 -26.65 -3.18
C SER A 16 6.11 -26.26 -3.49
N ALA A 17 6.41 -24.96 -3.55
CA ALA A 17 7.77 -24.51 -3.74
C ALA A 17 8.52 -24.53 -2.39
N ASP A 18 9.43 -25.50 -2.24
CA ASP A 18 10.54 -25.58 -1.28
C ASP A 18 10.34 -24.83 0.05
N MET A 19 10.04 -25.59 1.12
CA MET A 19 9.91 -25.03 2.47
C MET A 19 11.14 -24.24 2.90
N ASP A 20 12.34 -24.62 2.50
CA ASP A 20 13.59 -23.95 2.85
C ASP A 20 13.72 -22.56 2.19
N ALA A 21 13.34 -22.43 0.92
CA ALA A 21 13.30 -21.14 0.25
C ALA A 21 12.20 -20.20 0.84
N SER A 22 11.09 -20.77 1.29
CA SER A 22 10.01 -20.06 1.97
C SER A 22 10.46 -19.44 3.30
N ASP A 23 11.25 -20.16 4.10
CA ASP A 23 11.76 -19.69 5.39
C ASP A 23 12.78 -18.57 5.24
N ILE A 24 13.69 -18.69 4.28
CA ILE A 24 14.67 -17.64 3.98
C ILE A 24 13.96 -16.36 3.50
N ILE A 25 13.05 -16.47 2.54
CA ILE A 25 12.27 -15.35 2.04
C ILE A 25 11.41 -14.73 3.15
N GLY A 26 10.81 -15.56 4.00
CA GLY A 26 10.07 -15.14 5.17
C GLY A 26 10.92 -14.33 6.15
N SER A 27 12.12 -14.81 6.45
CA SER A 27 13.07 -14.12 7.35
C SER A 27 13.55 -12.79 6.77
N ILE A 28 13.90 -12.73 5.50
CA ILE A 28 14.30 -11.49 4.81
C ILE A 28 13.13 -10.50 4.79
N THR A 29 11.93 -10.96 4.43
CA THR A 29 10.71 -10.13 4.41
C THR A 29 10.45 -9.54 5.78
N ASN A 30 10.51 -10.35 6.84
CA ASN A 30 10.29 -9.91 8.21
C ASN A 30 11.35 -8.89 8.66
N CYS A 31 12.59 -9.11 8.34
CA CYS A 31 13.70 -8.19 8.65
C CYS A 31 13.45 -6.81 8.00
N ILE A 32 13.16 -6.77 6.71
CA ILE A 32 12.90 -5.52 5.98
C ILE A 32 11.63 -4.84 6.51
N ALA A 33 10.53 -5.58 6.63
CA ALA A 33 9.25 -5.04 7.06
C ALA A 33 9.31 -4.49 8.49
N THR A 34 10.02 -5.16 9.40
CA THR A 34 10.22 -4.69 10.77
C THR A 34 10.99 -3.37 10.82
N ASN A 35 12.04 -3.24 10.00
CA ASN A 35 12.81 -2.00 9.96
C ASN A 35 12.02 -0.84 9.32
N VAL A 36 11.27 -1.11 8.25
CA VAL A 36 10.38 -0.12 7.64
C VAL A 36 9.26 0.29 8.61
N GLY A 37 8.68 -0.67 9.35
CA GLY A 37 7.64 -0.40 10.34
C GLY A 37 8.08 0.56 11.45
N LYS A 38 9.36 0.61 11.78
CA LYS A 38 9.91 1.53 12.80
C LYS A 38 10.05 2.98 12.31
N LEU A 39 9.89 3.24 11.02
CA LEU A 39 9.95 4.59 10.48
C LEU A 39 8.73 5.40 10.91
N THR A 40 8.93 6.70 11.11
CA THR A 40 7.84 7.63 11.37
C THR A 40 7.65 8.54 10.16
N PRO A 41 6.61 8.33 9.35
CA PRO A 41 6.30 9.21 8.22
C PRO A 41 6.00 10.63 8.68
N GLN A 42 6.46 11.60 7.92
CA GLN A 42 6.21 13.01 8.17
C GLN A 42 5.55 13.64 6.94
N LEU A 43 4.56 14.48 7.18
CA LEU A 43 3.96 15.29 6.13
C LEU A 43 4.72 16.60 6.01
N ILE A 44 5.29 16.85 4.84
CA ILE A 44 6.09 18.03 4.55
C ILE A 44 5.39 18.87 3.50
N ARG A 45 5.27 20.17 3.75
CA ARG A 45 4.88 21.16 2.76
C ARG A 45 6.10 21.91 2.30
N THR A 46 6.30 21.98 0.99
CA THR A 46 7.34 22.82 0.38
C THR A 46 6.67 23.99 -0.33
N ASP A 47 7.05 25.20 0.02
CA ASP A 47 6.61 26.43 -0.65
C ASP A 47 7.84 27.31 -0.97
N SER A 48 7.59 28.52 -1.49
CA SER A 48 8.65 29.48 -1.83
C SER A 48 9.50 29.95 -0.63
N ARG A 49 9.04 29.69 0.59
CA ARG A 49 9.73 30.02 1.85
C ARG A 49 10.56 28.87 2.39
N GLY A 50 10.48 27.69 1.78
CA GLY A 50 11.22 26.51 2.19
C GLY A 50 10.34 25.32 2.58
N MET A 51 10.95 24.40 3.31
CA MET A 51 10.33 23.15 3.73
C MET A 51 9.79 23.29 5.16
N MET A 52 8.52 22.94 5.37
CA MET A 52 7.86 22.99 6.67
C MET A 52 7.20 21.67 7.00
N ILE A 53 7.48 21.11 8.18
CA ILE A 53 6.78 19.92 8.68
C ILE A 53 5.38 20.35 9.11
N ARG A 54 4.36 19.61 8.66
CA ARG A 54 2.96 19.84 9.03
C ARG A 54 2.59 19.04 10.27
N ASP A 55 1.76 19.63 11.12
CA ASP A 55 1.13 18.98 12.28
C ASP A 55 -0.40 19.16 12.20
N ASP A 56 -0.98 18.72 11.10
CA ASP A 56 -2.42 18.71 10.91
C ASP A 56 -3.00 17.30 11.08
N TYR A 57 -4.29 17.17 10.86
CA TYR A 57 -5.01 15.89 10.94
C TYR A 57 -4.37 14.81 10.06
N LEU A 58 -4.00 15.15 8.81
CA LEU A 58 -3.40 14.19 7.89
C LEU A 58 -1.99 13.78 8.34
N ALA A 59 -1.22 14.71 8.89
CA ALA A 59 0.09 14.41 9.48
C ALA A 59 -0.02 13.42 10.64
N LYS A 60 -1.01 13.61 11.52
CA LYS A 60 -1.29 12.70 12.64
C LYS A 60 -1.78 11.33 12.17
N LEU A 61 -2.64 11.30 11.17
CA LEU A 61 -3.09 10.04 10.56
C LEU A 61 -1.89 9.24 10.04
N LEU A 62 -0.99 9.87 9.29
CA LEU A 62 0.16 9.20 8.69
C LEU A 62 1.22 8.77 9.70
N SER A 63 1.42 9.54 10.78
CA SER A 63 2.50 9.30 11.75
C SER A 63 2.10 8.43 12.94
N LEU A 64 0.81 8.36 13.27
CA LEU A 64 0.34 7.64 14.46
C LEU A 64 -0.50 6.41 14.12
N ARG A 65 -1.53 6.58 13.33
CA ARG A 65 -2.51 5.53 13.03
C ARG A 65 -3.15 5.74 11.67
N TRP A 66 -3.01 4.74 10.79
CA TRP A 66 -3.65 4.77 9.48
C TRP A 66 -5.14 4.43 9.53
N SER A 67 -5.57 3.70 10.56
CA SER A 67 -6.98 3.44 10.86
C SER A 67 -7.16 3.26 12.37
N PRO A 68 -8.40 3.22 12.89
CA PRO A 68 -8.64 2.95 14.31
C PRO A 68 -7.99 1.65 14.82
N GLU A 69 -7.88 0.64 13.96
CA GLU A 69 -7.39 -0.70 14.29
C GLU A 69 -5.96 -0.95 13.81
N LEU A 70 -5.34 0.01 13.10
CA LEU A 70 -4.06 -0.19 12.46
C LEU A 70 -3.07 0.92 12.81
N SER A 71 -2.07 0.58 13.60
CA SER A 71 -0.97 1.50 13.92
C SER A 71 -0.14 1.81 12.67
N VAL A 72 0.64 2.90 12.71
CA VAL A 72 1.58 3.22 11.63
C VAL A 72 2.61 2.11 11.43
N TYR A 73 3.07 1.50 12.53
CA TYR A 73 4.00 0.36 12.47
C TYR A 73 3.40 -0.80 11.67
N ASP A 74 2.19 -1.23 12.02
CA ASP A 74 1.53 -2.36 11.35
C ASP A 74 1.21 -2.06 9.89
N ALA A 75 0.82 -0.83 9.59
CA ALA A 75 0.54 -0.39 8.23
C ALA A 75 1.80 -0.43 7.35
N LEU A 76 2.88 0.16 7.82
CA LEU A 76 4.16 0.17 7.11
C LEU A 76 4.76 -1.24 7.00
N TYR A 77 4.65 -2.05 8.05
CA TYR A 77 5.07 -3.45 8.03
C TYR A 77 4.32 -4.23 6.94
N LYS A 78 2.99 -4.12 6.90
CA LYS A 78 2.17 -4.80 5.87
C LYS A 78 2.51 -4.33 4.46
N MET A 79 2.68 -3.03 4.25
CA MET A 79 3.06 -2.47 2.95
C MET A 79 4.44 -2.97 2.50
N ALA A 80 5.43 -2.93 3.39
CA ALA A 80 6.78 -3.39 3.10
C ALA A 80 6.82 -4.90 2.82
N ALA A 81 6.12 -5.71 3.61
CA ALA A 81 6.04 -7.15 3.42
C ALA A 81 5.40 -7.52 2.06
N GLN A 82 4.36 -6.81 1.66
CA GLN A 82 3.74 -6.99 0.33
C GLN A 82 4.70 -6.59 -0.78
N LEU A 83 5.37 -5.44 -0.64
CA LEU A 83 6.31 -4.93 -1.64
C LEU A 83 7.47 -5.90 -1.87
N VAL A 84 8.04 -6.46 -0.80
CA VAL A 84 9.15 -7.43 -0.88
C VAL A 84 8.70 -8.72 -1.56
N ARG A 85 7.52 -9.25 -1.20
CA ARG A 85 7.03 -10.53 -1.71
C ARG A 85 6.42 -10.47 -3.10
N LYS A 86 5.77 -9.36 -3.44
CA LYS A 86 4.94 -9.22 -4.65
C LYS A 86 5.40 -8.11 -5.59
N SER A 87 6.47 -7.40 -5.25
CA SER A 87 6.96 -6.21 -5.95
C SER A 87 5.93 -5.08 -6.10
N ASN A 88 4.79 -5.21 -5.43
CA ASN A 88 3.70 -4.23 -5.43
C ASN A 88 3.02 -4.24 -4.07
N ALA A 89 2.64 -3.06 -3.60
CA ALA A 89 1.85 -2.90 -2.39
C ALA A 89 0.78 -1.83 -2.64
N PHE A 90 -0.41 -2.07 -2.13
CA PHE A 90 -1.56 -1.20 -2.32
C PHE A 90 -2.22 -0.89 -0.99
N ALA A 91 -2.76 0.32 -0.89
CA ALA A 91 -3.61 0.71 0.21
C ALA A 91 -4.87 1.40 -0.33
N MET A 92 -5.99 1.17 0.32
CA MET A 92 -7.24 1.85 0.04
C MET A 92 -7.39 3.05 0.96
N ILE A 93 -7.76 4.19 0.39
CA ILE A 93 -8.00 5.42 1.13
C ILE A 93 -9.51 5.57 1.29
N PHE A 94 -9.96 5.66 2.53
CA PHE A 94 -11.35 5.94 2.86
C PHE A 94 -11.48 7.40 3.28
N TYR A 95 -12.52 8.03 2.77
CA TYR A 95 -12.89 9.40 3.10
C TYR A 95 -14.08 9.43 4.06
N ASN A 96 -14.30 10.56 4.70
CA ASN A 96 -15.56 10.84 5.37
C ASN A 96 -16.69 11.03 4.36
N ASP A 97 -17.93 11.13 4.83
CA ASP A 97 -19.14 11.15 3.98
C ASP A 97 -19.18 12.32 2.99
N ASP A 98 -18.55 13.44 3.32
CA ASP A 98 -18.46 14.63 2.47
C ASP A 98 -17.17 14.70 1.63
N PHE A 99 -16.35 13.66 1.65
CA PHE A 99 -15.05 13.56 0.95
C PHE A 99 -14.05 14.67 1.28
N SER A 100 -14.25 15.41 2.36
CA SER A 100 -13.38 16.55 2.73
C SER A 100 -12.09 16.09 3.43
N LYS A 101 -12.12 14.92 4.09
CA LYS A 101 -10.99 14.42 4.88
C LYS A 101 -10.78 12.93 4.68
N VAL A 102 -9.52 12.51 4.69
CA VAL A 102 -9.14 11.10 4.73
C VAL A 102 -9.49 10.54 6.10
N LYS A 103 -10.37 9.57 6.16
CA LYS A 103 -10.80 8.91 7.40
C LYS A 103 -9.82 7.82 7.83
N SER A 104 -9.39 7.01 6.89
CA SER A 104 -8.44 5.92 7.14
C SER A 104 -7.71 5.50 5.87
N ILE A 105 -6.57 4.84 6.05
CA ILE A 105 -5.77 4.23 5.00
C ILE A 105 -5.58 2.76 5.39
N VAL A 106 -6.00 1.83 4.55
CA VAL A 106 -5.96 0.41 4.85
C VAL A 106 -5.15 -0.33 3.79
N PRO A 107 -4.01 -0.94 4.16
CA PRO A 107 -3.27 -1.80 3.26
C PRO A 107 -4.12 -2.98 2.78
N ILE A 108 -4.15 -3.21 1.48
CA ILE A 108 -4.91 -4.28 0.86
C ILE A 108 -4.00 -5.47 0.60
N THR A 109 -4.37 -6.65 1.12
CA THR A 109 -3.74 -7.90 0.73
C THR A 109 -4.43 -8.44 -0.51
N THR A 110 -3.74 -8.48 -1.64
CA THR A 110 -4.31 -8.95 -2.90
C THR A 110 -3.67 -10.26 -3.33
N ARG A 111 -4.47 -11.18 -3.91
CA ARG A 111 -3.94 -12.33 -4.65
C ARG A 111 -3.48 -11.94 -6.04
N GLY A 112 -4.08 -10.93 -6.63
CA GLY A 112 -3.72 -10.40 -7.93
C GLY A 112 -4.37 -9.07 -8.19
N PHE A 113 -3.84 -8.36 -9.16
CA PHE A 113 -4.46 -7.14 -9.68
C PHE A 113 -4.32 -7.07 -11.19
N ARG A 114 -5.21 -6.33 -11.82
CA ARG A 114 -5.17 -6.01 -13.24
C ARG A 114 -5.26 -4.52 -13.42
N VAL A 115 -4.54 -4.01 -14.39
CA VAL A 115 -4.56 -2.60 -14.76
C VAL A 115 -5.01 -2.49 -16.20
N TRP A 116 -5.97 -1.62 -16.44
CA TRP A 116 -6.41 -1.24 -17.78
C TRP A 116 -6.22 0.25 -17.98
N GLU A 117 -5.86 0.62 -19.16
CA GLU A 117 -5.82 2.01 -19.59
C GLU A 117 -6.97 2.26 -20.58
N ASP A 118 -7.66 3.38 -20.39
CA ASP A 118 -8.59 3.89 -21.40
C ASP A 118 -7.78 4.54 -22.52
N GLU A 119 -7.90 4.01 -23.72
CA GLU A 119 -7.15 4.43 -24.91
C GLU A 119 -7.45 5.90 -25.31
N GLU A 120 -8.60 6.43 -24.92
CA GLU A 120 -9.01 7.79 -25.28
C GLU A 120 -8.56 8.83 -24.26
N THR A 121 -8.63 8.52 -23.00
CA THR A 121 -8.39 9.48 -21.90
C THR A 121 -7.09 9.24 -21.15
N GLY A 122 -6.44 8.08 -21.33
CA GLY A 122 -5.29 7.66 -20.53
C GLY A 122 -5.63 7.34 -19.06
N ALA A 123 -6.92 7.25 -18.71
CA ALA A 123 -7.35 6.94 -17.36
C ALA A 123 -7.04 5.47 -17.03
N MET A 124 -6.51 5.25 -15.82
CA MET A 124 -6.18 3.91 -15.35
C MET A 124 -7.28 3.36 -14.45
N LEU A 125 -7.71 2.13 -14.75
CA LEU A 125 -8.62 1.35 -13.92
C LEU A 125 -7.85 0.20 -13.27
N PHE A 126 -7.95 0.09 -11.96
CA PHE A 126 -7.34 -0.99 -11.17
C PHE A 126 -8.44 -1.93 -10.67
N ARG A 127 -8.28 -3.22 -10.91
CA ARG A 127 -9.13 -4.26 -10.32
C ARG A 127 -8.28 -5.13 -9.42
N PHE A 128 -8.68 -5.25 -8.17
CA PHE A 128 -8.04 -6.10 -7.17
C PHE A 128 -8.87 -7.37 -6.95
N THR A 129 -8.17 -8.48 -6.73
CA THR A 129 -8.78 -9.74 -6.29
C THR A 129 -8.24 -10.01 -4.88
N TRP A 130 -9.13 -10.04 -3.91
CA TRP A 130 -8.80 -10.37 -2.53
C TRP A 130 -9.60 -11.57 -2.04
N ASP A 131 -9.10 -12.21 -0.98
CA ASP A 131 -9.82 -13.23 -0.26
C ASP A 131 -10.66 -12.61 0.85
N TYR A 132 -11.84 -13.16 0.99
CA TYR A 132 -12.68 -12.93 2.15
C TYR A 132 -12.26 -13.84 3.29
#